data_55f67098d6e600ddc2d68a728c5a5e27
#
_entry.id   55f67098d6e600ddc2d68a728c5a5e27
#
_cell.length_a   1.000
_cell.length_b   1.000
_cell.length_c   1.000
_cell.angle_alpha   90.00
_cell.angle_beta   90.00
_cell.angle_gamma   90.00
#
_symmetry.space_group_name_H-M   'P 1'
#
loop_
_entity.id
_entity.type
_entity.pdbx_description
1 polymer ?
#
loop_
_entity_poly.entity_id
_entity_poly.type
_entity_poly.pdbx_seq_one_letter_code
_entity_poly.pdbx_strand_id
1 'polypeptide(L)'
;TGIKFDDKHEPKRSAAEIVMCVLHAGGKFNQNSYKVSGGLHGVGVSCVNALSQWLKLIIRRDGKKYFMEFNQGKPVNRVIEMQNGVEVSPLAVIGETENRGTEVHFLADPEIFGTVEFHYEILAKRLRELSFLNNGVSVRLVYQRTGKEEDFAFSGGVKGFVDYINKN
;
A
#
# COMPACT_ATOMS: atom_id res chain seq x y z
N THR A 1 11.75 3.06 4.43
CA THR A 1 11.66 3.89 3.22
C THR A 1 10.58 4.90 3.38
N GLY A 2 9.64 5.28 3.41
CA GLY A 2 8.60 6.27 3.45
C GLY A 2 8.94 7.59 4.14
N ILE A 3 9.94 7.59 5.03
CA ILE A 3 10.31 8.76 5.84
C ILE A 3 11.40 9.64 5.24
N LYS A 4 12.11 9.17 4.21
CA LYS A 4 13.12 9.98 3.53
C LYS A 4 12.46 11.02 2.63
N PHE A 5 13.10 12.18 2.51
CA PHE A 5 12.63 13.27 1.66
C PHE A 5 13.15 13.10 0.22
N ASP A 6 12.37 13.63 -0.71
CA ASP A 6 12.78 13.74 -2.11
C ASP A 6 13.62 15.02 -2.33
N ASP A 7 14.25 15.12 -3.51
CA ASP A 7 15.07 16.28 -3.90
C ASP A 7 14.41 17.17 -4.96
N LYS A 8 13.16 16.85 -5.36
CA LYS A 8 12.50 17.49 -6.52
C LYS A 8 11.43 18.51 -6.15
N HIS A 9 10.85 18.40 -4.93
CA HIS A 9 9.75 19.25 -4.52
C HIS A 9 10.22 20.29 -3.49
N GLU A 10 9.55 21.40 -3.48
CA GLU A 10 9.69 22.45 -2.45
C GLU A 10 8.28 22.79 -1.90
N PRO A 11 8.01 22.54 -0.60
CA PRO A 11 8.89 21.87 0.36
C PRO A 11 9.19 20.41 -0.05
N LYS A 12 10.33 19.88 0.38
CA LYS A 12 10.69 18.47 0.12
C LYS A 12 9.67 17.56 0.77
N ARG A 13 9.17 16.57 0.01
CA ARG A 13 8.12 15.66 0.43
C ARG A 13 8.69 14.32 0.89
N SER A 14 7.99 13.66 1.83
CA SER A 14 8.34 12.29 2.21
C SER A 14 8.16 11.33 1.03
N ALA A 15 9.00 10.30 0.95
CA ALA A 15 8.87 9.27 -0.07
C ALA A 15 7.51 8.54 0.01
N ALA A 16 6.89 8.47 1.19
CA ALA A 16 5.54 7.91 1.34
C ALA A 16 4.51 8.78 0.61
N GLU A 17 4.55 10.10 0.77
CA GLU A 17 3.66 11.02 0.04
C GLU A 17 3.86 10.87 -1.48
N ILE A 18 5.10 10.81 -1.94
CA ILE A 18 5.41 10.66 -3.37
C ILE A 18 4.83 9.35 -3.92
N VAL A 19 5.02 8.23 -3.23
CA VAL A 19 4.47 6.93 -3.65
C VAL A 19 2.94 6.94 -3.68
N MET A 20 2.31 7.67 -2.77
CA MET A 20 0.85 7.75 -2.66
C MET A 20 0.20 8.71 -3.65
N CYS A 21 0.92 9.72 -4.13
CA CYS A 21 0.36 10.80 -4.94
C CYS A 21 0.89 10.87 -6.37
N VAL A 22 2.06 10.30 -6.65
CA VAL A 22 2.72 10.43 -7.96
C VAL A 22 2.68 9.10 -8.70
N LEU A 23 2.21 9.11 -9.93
CA LEU A 23 2.24 7.95 -10.82
C LEU A 23 3.69 7.60 -11.18
N HIS A 24 3.95 6.30 -11.28
CA HIS A 24 5.28 5.74 -11.61
C HIS A 24 6.37 6.09 -10.57
N ALA A 25 6.00 6.46 -9.36
CA ALA A 25 6.90 6.68 -8.25
C ALA A 25 7.14 5.37 -7.48
N GLY A 26 8.12 4.59 -7.88
CA GLY A 26 8.43 3.33 -7.20
C GLY A 26 9.93 3.01 -7.25
N GLY A 27 10.42 2.34 -6.20
CA GLY A 27 11.82 1.88 -6.15
C GLY A 27 12.11 0.65 -7.03
N LYS A 28 11.08 0.02 -7.57
CA LYS A 28 11.19 -1.24 -8.34
C LYS A 28 11.54 -1.05 -9.82
N PHE A 29 11.66 0.17 -10.29
CA PHE A 29 12.18 0.50 -11.62
C PHE A 29 13.69 0.23 -11.75
N ASN A 30 14.41 0.13 -10.63
CA ASN A 30 15.83 -0.18 -10.63
C ASN A 30 16.03 -1.69 -10.43
N GLN A 31 16.47 -2.39 -11.49
CA GLN A 31 16.71 -3.83 -11.48
C GLN A 31 17.78 -4.27 -10.48
N ASN A 32 18.67 -3.38 -10.06
CA ASN A 32 19.71 -3.70 -9.09
C ASN A 32 19.17 -3.81 -7.65
N SER A 33 18.02 -3.20 -7.36
CA SER A 33 17.41 -3.19 -6.02
C SER A 33 16.45 -4.34 -5.79
N TYR A 34 15.87 -4.90 -6.86
CA TYR A 34 14.85 -5.95 -6.77
C TYR A 34 15.03 -6.96 -7.90
N LYS A 35 15.52 -8.15 -7.56
CA LYS A 35 15.74 -9.23 -8.54
C LYS A 35 14.44 -9.87 -9.03
N VAL A 36 13.48 -10.06 -8.12
CA VAL A 36 12.13 -10.58 -8.40
C VAL A 36 11.15 -9.86 -7.51
N SER A 37 10.14 -9.20 -8.07
CA SER A 37 9.07 -8.56 -7.29
C SER A 37 7.80 -8.39 -8.13
N GLY A 38 6.63 -8.48 -7.49
CA GLY A 38 5.36 -8.04 -8.08
C GLY A 38 5.22 -6.51 -8.07
N GLY A 39 4.36 -5.97 -8.92
CA GLY A 39 4.06 -4.54 -8.94
C GLY A 39 5.17 -3.68 -9.55
N LEU A 40 5.35 -3.79 -10.85
CA LEU A 40 6.45 -3.15 -11.58
C LEU A 40 6.13 -1.72 -12.09
N HIS A 41 4.87 -1.31 -12.12
CA HIS A 41 4.46 -0.06 -12.78
C HIS A 41 4.43 1.16 -11.86
N GLY A 42 4.45 0.98 -10.54
CA GLY A 42 4.43 2.08 -9.56
C GLY A 42 3.16 2.93 -9.59
N VAL A 43 2.01 2.35 -9.95
CA VAL A 43 0.74 3.08 -10.10
C VAL A 43 -0.39 2.53 -9.21
N GLY A 44 -0.28 1.32 -8.69
CA GLY A 44 -1.39 0.65 -7.99
C GLY A 44 -1.90 1.44 -6.79
N VAL A 45 -1.03 1.78 -5.85
CA VAL A 45 -1.44 2.46 -4.62
C VAL A 45 -1.84 3.93 -4.86
N SER A 46 -1.20 4.62 -5.79
CA SER A 46 -1.58 6.00 -6.15
C SER A 46 -2.94 6.06 -6.83
N CYS A 47 -3.29 5.06 -7.65
CA CYS A 47 -4.65 4.92 -8.19
C CYS A 47 -5.68 4.67 -7.09
N VAL A 48 -5.42 3.76 -6.15
CA VAL A 48 -6.31 3.52 -5.01
C VAL A 48 -6.52 4.80 -4.21
N ASN A 49 -5.45 5.57 -3.96
CA ASN A 49 -5.54 6.84 -3.24
C ASN A 49 -6.40 7.86 -3.99
N ALA A 50 -6.17 8.05 -5.28
CA ALA A 50 -6.93 8.99 -6.10
C ALA A 50 -8.43 8.65 -6.21
N LEU A 51 -8.76 7.35 -6.18
CA LEU A 51 -10.13 6.83 -6.31
C LEU A 51 -10.81 6.58 -4.95
N SER A 52 -10.21 7.06 -3.86
CA SER A 52 -10.76 6.92 -2.51
C SER A 52 -11.28 8.23 -1.98
N GLN A 53 -12.45 8.20 -1.33
CA GLN A 53 -12.98 9.33 -0.59
C GLN A 53 -12.02 9.79 0.50
N TRP A 54 -11.43 8.82 1.22
CA TRP A 54 -10.33 9.05 2.14
C TRP A 54 -9.40 7.84 2.16
N LEU A 55 -8.14 8.09 2.49
CA LEU A 55 -7.14 7.06 2.71
C LEU A 55 -6.25 7.47 3.88
N LYS A 56 -5.99 6.53 4.80
CA LYS A 56 -5.10 6.69 5.95
C LYS A 56 -3.93 5.74 5.81
N LEU A 57 -2.74 6.28 5.87
CA LEU A 57 -1.47 5.56 5.82
C LEU A 57 -0.81 5.58 7.19
N ILE A 58 -0.48 4.40 7.71
CA ILE A 58 0.28 4.24 8.94
C ILE A 58 1.54 3.44 8.63
N ILE A 59 2.70 3.97 8.99
CA ILE A 59 3.99 3.31 8.83
C ILE A 59 4.63 3.15 10.20
N ARG A 60 4.96 1.91 10.55
CA ARG A 60 5.73 1.57 11.74
C ARG A 60 7.16 1.24 11.33
N ARG A 61 8.08 2.07 11.75
CA ARG A 61 9.48 1.94 11.39
C ARG A 61 10.39 2.69 12.36
N ASP A 62 11.55 2.11 12.64
CA ASP A 62 12.61 2.75 13.43
C ASP A 62 12.11 3.29 14.78
N GLY A 63 11.28 2.49 15.48
CA GLY A 63 10.72 2.80 16.79
C GLY A 63 9.54 3.77 16.79
N LYS A 64 9.14 4.28 15.63
CA LYS A 64 8.10 5.31 15.51
C LYS A 64 6.93 4.86 14.65
N LYS A 65 5.75 5.41 14.98
CA LYS A 65 4.51 5.26 14.23
C LYS A 65 4.22 6.57 13.50
N TYR A 66 4.32 6.52 12.17
CA TYR A 66 4.06 7.66 11.28
C TYR A 66 2.67 7.58 10.69
N PHE A 67 2.06 8.72 10.43
CA PHE A 67 0.71 8.83 9.90
C PHE A 67 0.61 9.88 8.80
N MET A 68 -0.19 9.59 7.79
CA MET A 68 -0.61 10.54 6.77
C MET A 68 -2.02 10.21 6.29
N GLU A 69 -2.82 11.24 6.02
CA GLU A 69 -4.19 11.11 5.53
C GLU A 69 -4.37 11.85 4.20
N PHE A 70 -5.20 11.28 3.35
CA PHE A 70 -5.53 11.82 2.03
C PHE A 70 -7.03 11.82 1.81
N ASN A 71 -7.53 12.82 1.10
CA ASN A 71 -8.88 12.86 0.56
C ASN A 71 -8.78 12.98 -0.97
N GLN A 72 -9.37 12.02 -1.69
CA GLN A 72 -9.33 11.97 -3.15
C GLN A 72 -7.91 12.16 -3.71
N GLY A 73 -6.95 11.48 -3.09
CA GLY A 73 -5.54 11.51 -3.45
C GLY A 73 -4.74 12.73 -2.98
N LYS A 74 -5.36 13.69 -2.30
CA LYS A 74 -4.70 14.91 -1.82
C LYS A 74 -4.40 14.82 -0.32
N PRO A 75 -3.17 15.16 0.13
CA PRO A 75 -2.85 15.24 1.55
C PRO A 75 -3.78 16.20 2.30
N VAL A 76 -4.30 15.74 3.45
CA VAL A 76 -5.24 16.54 4.28
C VAL A 76 -4.49 17.46 5.22
N ASN A 77 -3.51 16.96 5.94
CA ASN A 77 -2.79 17.68 6.99
C ASN A 77 -1.30 17.68 6.70
N ARG A 78 -0.87 18.51 5.74
CA ARG A 78 0.54 18.68 5.45
C ARG A 78 1.16 19.61 6.50
N VAL A 79 2.21 19.14 7.15
CA VAL A 79 3.06 19.92 8.04
C VAL A 79 4.28 20.36 7.25
N ILE A 80 4.72 21.61 7.42
CA ILE A 80 5.95 22.14 6.83
C ILE A 80 6.89 22.52 7.97
N GLU A 81 8.11 22.05 7.92
CA GLU A 81 9.16 22.29 8.91
C GLU A 81 10.45 22.73 8.22
N MET A 82 11.27 23.48 8.95
CA MET A 82 12.64 23.79 8.54
C MET A 82 13.61 22.76 9.14
N GLN A 83 14.31 22.02 8.27
CA GLN A 83 15.38 21.12 8.69
C GLN A 83 16.65 21.46 7.92
N ASN A 84 17.72 21.82 8.67
CA ASN A 84 19.02 22.20 8.09
C ASN A 84 18.93 23.32 7.02
N GLY A 85 18.04 24.30 7.23
CA GLY A 85 17.84 25.42 6.30
C GLY A 85 17.01 25.11 5.06
N VAL A 86 16.36 23.91 4.99
CA VAL A 86 15.51 23.48 3.89
C VAL A 86 14.10 23.22 4.39
N GLU A 87 13.09 23.69 3.68
CA GLU A 87 11.70 23.36 3.95
C GLU A 87 11.39 21.90 3.58
N VAL A 88 10.83 21.16 4.53
CA VAL A 88 10.45 19.74 4.37
C VAL A 88 9.02 19.54 4.85
N SER A 89 8.35 18.55 4.27
CA SER A 89 7.02 18.08 4.68
C SER A 89 7.12 16.66 5.21
N PRO A 90 7.40 16.46 6.50
CA PRO A 90 7.53 15.15 7.11
C PRO A 90 6.18 14.48 7.33
N LEU A 91 6.23 13.16 7.52
CA LEU A 91 5.11 12.42 8.08
C LEU A 91 4.92 12.80 9.56
N ALA A 92 3.67 12.91 9.98
CA ALA A 92 3.36 13.10 11.40
C ALA A 92 3.76 11.87 12.22
N VAL A 93 4.41 12.06 13.35
CA VAL A 93 4.69 11.02 14.33
C VAL A 93 3.56 10.99 15.34
N ILE A 94 2.82 9.86 15.39
CA ILE A 94 1.65 9.70 16.26
C ILE A 94 1.89 8.76 17.45
N GLY A 95 3.09 8.24 17.60
CA GLY A 95 3.46 7.38 18.72
C GLY A 95 4.76 6.61 18.49
N GLU A 96 5.10 5.79 19.48
CA GLU A 96 6.21 4.87 19.45
C GLU A 96 5.72 3.44 19.24
N THR A 97 6.56 2.56 18.72
CA THR A 97 6.23 1.15 18.49
C THR A 97 7.50 0.32 18.30
N GLU A 98 7.48 -0.90 18.79
CA GLU A 98 8.52 -1.89 18.50
C GLU A 98 8.24 -2.68 17.21
N ASN A 99 6.99 -2.60 16.71
CA ASN A 99 6.59 -3.31 15.51
C ASN A 99 7.06 -2.58 14.25
N ARG A 100 7.16 -3.35 13.17
CA ARG A 100 7.46 -2.85 11.83
C ARG A 100 6.34 -3.26 10.87
N GLY A 101 5.95 -2.37 9.99
CA GLY A 101 4.94 -2.67 8.97
C GLY A 101 4.26 -1.43 8.43
N THR A 102 3.34 -1.67 7.50
CA THR A 102 2.55 -0.61 6.86
C THR A 102 1.07 -1.01 6.90
N GLU A 103 0.22 -0.06 7.27
CA GLU A 103 -1.23 -0.19 7.17
C GLU A 103 -1.75 0.84 6.19
N VAL A 104 -2.69 0.41 5.36
CA VAL A 104 -3.43 1.28 4.44
C VAL A 104 -4.91 1.05 4.67
N HIS A 105 -5.61 2.07 5.11
CA HIS A 105 -7.07 2.07 5.29
C HIS A 105 -7.66 3.02 4.26
N PHE A 106 -8.68 2.60 3.54
CA PHE A 106 -9.31 3.45 2.55
C PHE A 106 -10.81 3.17 2.42
N LEU A 107 -11.54 4.17 1.96
CA LEU A 107 -12.91 4.06 1.51
C LEU A 107 -12.97 4.46 0.03
N ALA A 108 -13.34 3.52 -0.82
CA ALA A 108 -13.56 3.81 -2.24
C ALA A 108 -14.61 4.91 -2.40
N ASP A 109 -14.40 5.82 -3.36
CA ASP A 109 -15.29 6.96 -3.53
C ASP A 109 -16.61 6.53 -4.19
N PRO A 110 -17.75 6.66 -3.49
CA PRO A 110 -19.06 6.27 -4.04
C PRO A 110 -19.49 7.13 -5.22
N GLU A 111 -19.00 8.37 -5.35
CA GLU A 111 -19.28 9.22 -6.50
C GLU A 111 -18.63 8.68 -7.79
N ILE A 112 -17.49 7.96 -7.65
CA ILE A 112 -16.79 7.35 -8.79
C ILE A 112 -17.36 5.98 -9.10
N PHE A 113 -17.53 5.14 -8.07
CA PHE A 113 -17.87 3.72 -8.23
C PHE A 113 -19.38 3.43 -8.16
N GLY A 114 -20.18 4.36 -7.65
CA GLY A 114 -21.60 4.12 -7.35
C GLY A 114 -21.78 3.14 -6.20
N THR A 115 -21.39 1.87 -6.37
CA THR A 115 -21.40 0.85 -5.31
C THR A 115 -19.98 0.57 -4.84
N VAL A 116 -19.75 0.71 -3.55
CA VAL A 116 -18.43 0.50 -2.91
C VAL A 116 -18.39 -0.75 -2.05
N GLU A 117 -19.27 -1.70 -2.30
CA GLU A 117 -19.35 -2.95 -1.56
C GLU A 117 -18.34 -3.97 -2.11
N PHE A 118 -17.51 -4.52 -1.22
CA PHE A 118 -16.59 -5.59 -1.55
C PHE A 118 -17.30 -6.95 -1.51
N HIS A 119 -16.99 -7.80 -2.51
CA HIS A 119 -17.48 -9.18 -2.58
C HIS A 119 -16.38 -10.14 -2.14
N TYR A 120 -16.63 -10.90 -1.08
CA TYR A 120 -15.66 -11.84 -0.51
C TYR A 120 -15.10 -12.80 -1.55
N GLU A 121 -15.95 -13.45 -2.35
CA GLU A 121 -15.51 -14.49 -3.29
C GLU A 121 -14.59 -13.95 -4.39
N ILE A 122 -14.81 -12.70 -4.83
CA ILE A 122 -13.95 -12.04 -5.81
C ILE A 122 -12.57 -11.76 -5.21
N LEU A 123 -12.53 -11.25 -3.99
CA LEU A 123 -11.28 -10.98 -3.27
C LEU A 123 -10.55 -12.28 -2.95
N ALA A 124 -11.23 -13.29 -2.44
CA ALA A 124 -10.64 -14.58 -2.09
C ALA A 124 -10.02 -15.26 -3.30
N LYS A 125 -10.72 -15.27 -4.44
CA LYS A 125 -10.18 -15.79 -5.70
C LYS A 125 -8.88 -15.09 -6.09
N ARG A 126 -8.89 -13.75 -6.09
CA ARG A 126 -7.71 -12.97 -6.49
C ARG A 126 -6.54 -13.11 -5.53
N LEU A 127 -6.78 -13.12 -4.23
CA LEU A 127 -5.73 -13.33 -3.23
C LEU A 127 -5.12 -14.73 -3.31
N ARG A 128 -5.92 -15.74 -3.61
CA ARG A 128 -5.44 -17.10 -3.85
C ARG A 128 -4.51 -17.16 -5.06
N GLU A 129 -4.90 -16.58 -6.19
CA GLU A 129 -4.05 -16.46 -7.38
C GLU A 129 -2.73 -15.76 -7.06
N LEU A 130 -2.78 -14.62 -6.35
CA LEU A 130 -1.59 -13.86 -5.97
C LEU A 130 -0.66 -14.63 -5.03
N SER A 131 -1.20 -15.44 -4.12
CA SER A 131 -0.39 -16.24 -3.20
C SER A 131 0.38 -17.36 -3.92
N PHE A 132 -0.18 -17.95 -4.96
CA PHE A 132 0.54 -18.91 -5.82
C PHE A 132 1.66 -18.23 -6.64
N LEU A 133 1.38 -17.03 -7.17
CA LEU A 133 2.34 -16.30 -8.02
C LEU A 133 3.48 -15.66 -7.21
N ASN A 134 3.26 -15.42 -5.91
CA ASN A 134 4.24 -14.81 -5.02
C ASN A 134 4.65 -15.79 -3.92
N ASN A 135 5.48 -16.74 -4.28
CA ASN A 135 5.95 -17.78 -3.37
C ASN A 135 6.60 -17.17 -2.10
N GLY A 136 6.22 -17.71 -0.95
CA GLY A 136 6.70 -17.23 0.36
C GLY A 136 5.89 -16.07 0.97
N VAL A 137 4.87 -15.56 0.27
CA VAL A 137 3.95 -14.57 0.82
C VAL A 137 2.74 -15.27 1.45
N SER A 138 2.44 -14.94 2.71
CA SER A 138 1.21 -15.34 3.40
C SER A 138 0.21 -14.18 3.37
N VAL A 139 -1.02 -14.47 2.94
CA VAL A 139 -2.09 -13.48 2.84
C VAL A 139 -3.27 -13.94 3.68
N ARG A 140 -3.80 -13.07 4.52
CA ARG A 140 -5.02 -13.32 5.29
C ARG A 140 -6.13 -12.37 4.86
N LEU A 141 -7.28 -12.92 4.52
CA LEU A 141 -8.51 -12.19 4.22
C LEU A 141 -9.49 -12.32 5.38
N VAL A 142 -9.94 -11.19 5.91
CA VAL A 142 -10.97 -11.14 6.94
C VAL A 142 -12.12 -10.29 6.44
N TYR A 143 -13.32 -10.86 6.39
CA TYR A 143 -14.54 -10.17 5.99
C TYR A 143 -15.45 -9.96 7.20
N GLN A 144 -15.35 -8.80 7.80
CA GLN A 144 -15.99 -8.48 9.09
C GLN A 144 -17.52 -8.55 9.07
N ARG A 145 -18.16 -8.30 7.92
CA ARG A 145 -19.64 -8.36 7.81
C ARG A 145 -20.21 -9.73 8.16
N THR A 146 -19.49 -10.80 7.81
CA THR A 146 -19.95 -12.18 8.04
C THR A 146 -19.06 -12.95 9.02
N GLY A 147 -17.95 -12.35 9.46
CA GLY A 147 -16.93 -13.03 10.26
C GLY A 147 -16.12 -14.07 9.48
N LYS A 148 -16.27 -14.13 8.15
CA LYS A 148 -15.56 -15.10 7.31
C LYS A 148 -14.10 -14.69 7.18
N GLU A 149 -13.18 -15.66 7.36
CA GLU A 149 -11.75 -15.45 7.21
C GLU A 149 -11.08 -16.65 6.53
N GLU A 150 -10.02 -16.39 5.81
CA GLU A 150 -9.23 -17.40 5.10
C GLU A 150 -7.76 -16.97 4.99
N ASP A 151 -6.86 -17.93 5.17
CA ASP A 151 -5.42 -17.74 5.02
C ASP A 151 -4.96 -18.38 3.70
N PHE A 152 -4.20 -17.63 2.92
CA PHE A 152 -3.61 -18.06 1.66
C PHE A 152 -2.09 -18.06 1.78
N ALA A 153 -1.49 -19.24 1.78
CA ALA A 153 -0.05 -19.44 1.82
C ALA A 153 0.31 -20.67 0.98
N PHE A 154 0.31 -20.50 -0.34
CA PHE A 154 0.56 -21.61 -1.25
C PHE A 154 2.03 -21.64 -1.69
N SER A 155 2.53 -22.85 -1.86
CA SER A 155 3.85 -23.12 -2.42
C SER A 155 3.71 -23.77 -3.81
N GLY A 156 4.76 -23.71 -4.63
CA GLY A 156 4.78 -24.35 -5.93
C GLY A 156 4.68 -23.38 -7.12
N GLY A 157 4.49 -22.10 -6.90
CA GLY A 157 4.49 -21.07 -7.95
C GLY A 157 3.45 -21.35 -9.04
N VAL A 158 3.80 -21.05 -10.28
CA VAL A 158 2.92 -21.22 -11.45
C VAL A 158 2.48 -22.69 -11.64
N LYS A 159 3.36 -23.64 -11.38
CA LYS A 159 3.03 -25.08 -11.48
C LYS A 159 1.94 -25.45 -10.45
N GLY A 160 2.13 -25.03 -9.20
CA GLY A 160 1.14 -25.28 -8.15
C GLY A 160 -0.22 -24.64 -8.46
N PHE A 161 -0.20 -23.47 -9.12
CA PHE A 161 -1.44 -22.81 -9.58
C PHE A 161 -2.14 -23.58 -10.70
N VAL A 162 -1.41 -24.08 -11.70
CA VAL A 162 -1.97 -24.93 -12.75
C VAL A 162 -2.55 -26.21 -12.19
N ASP A 163 -1.85 -26.88 -11.28
CA ASP A 163 -2.32 -28.08 -10.61
C ASP A 163 -3.62 -27.84 -9.80
N TYR A 164 -3.71 -26.66 -9.17
CA TYR A 164 -4.90 -26.23 -8.45
C TYR A 164 -6.10 -26.02 -9.39
N ILE A 165 -5.90 -25.34 -10.54
CA ILE A 165 -6.96 -25.11 -11.53
C ILE A 165 -7.45 -26.43 -12.11
N ASN A 166 -6.55 -27.36 -12.40
CA ASN A 166 -6.90 -28.65 -13.00
C ASN A 166 -7.64 -29.61 -12.05
N LYS A 167 -7.61 -29.35 -10.74
CA LYS A 167 -8.29 -30.14 -9.71
C LYS A 167 -9.70 -29.65 -9.37
N ASN A 168 -10.02 -28.42 -9.75
CA ASN A 168 -11.28 -27.74 -9.50
C ASN A 168 -11.95 -27.31 -10.81
#